data_45f0f4d239fc966c375a06f4b1666c5e
#
_entry.id   45f0f4d239fc966c375a06f4b1666c5e
#
_cell.length_a   1.000
_cell.length_b   1.000
_cell.length_c   1.000
_cell.angle_alpha   90.00
_cell.angle_beta   90.00
_cell.angle_gamma   90.00
#
_symmetry.space_group_name_H-M   'P 1'
#
loop_
_entity.id
_entity.type
_entity.pdbx_description
1 polymer ?
#
loop_
_entity_poly.entity_id
_entity_poly.type
_entity_poly.pdbx_seq_one_letter_code
_entity_poly.pdbx_strand_id
1 'polypeptide(L)'
;MTADADPDATETDDDAGGPAAVDDERAADLAAAVEAGEKRVHALEDHADPDTAAAARRLLVEAQSGADLASTGSYGFPAERAEPNIENMIGTVQIPLGVVGPVDINGGALDDERYLPLATTEGALLASVNRGCSVINRAGGATARVTKSGMTRAPVFRVDDVAEGLALVEWVRDHGDKLKAAAESTTNHGELQDVTPYVVGNNVYLRFRYDTKDAMGMNMITIATKEACELVEAETSASLVALSGNLCTDKKPAAINAVEGRGRSVTADVVVPQEVVENKLHTTPDAIAEINTRKNLIGSAKAGSFGFNAHVANPVAAMFLATGQDEAQVVEGANAITTAEVTDDGDLYVSVSLASLEIGTVGGGTKLPTQSEALDILGVRGGGDPAGSNADALAEAIAVGSLAGELSLLAALGSRHLSSAHESLGR
;
A
#
# COMPACT_ATOMS: atom_id res chain seq x y z
N MET A 1 24.11 28.65 -13.48
CA MET A 1 24.64 27.33 -13.86
C MET A 1 25.08 26.67 -12.58
N THR A 2 24.16 26.07 -11.90
CA THR A 2 24.39 25.11 -10.80
C THR A 2 23.77 23.81 -11.29
N ALA A 3 24.61 22.79 -11.43
CA ALA A 3 24.18 21.47 -11.88
C ALA A 3 23.25 20.87 -10.82
N ASP A 4 21.99 20.65 -11.19
CA ASP A 4 21.06 19.85 -10.42
C ASP A 4 21.58 18.42 -10.40
N ALA A 5 21.86 17.91 -9.21
CA ALA A 5 22.18 16.51 -9.00
C ALA A 5 20.89 15.69 -9.25
N ASP A 6 20.98 14.72 -10.12
CA ASP A 6 19.95 13.73 -10.42
C ASP A 6 19.69 12.91 -9.13
N PRO A 7 18.49 12.97 -8.52
CA PRO A 7 18.20 12.24 -7.29
C PRO A 7 17.94 10.73 -7.52
N ASP A 8 18.03 10.25 -8.76
CA ASP A 8 17.72 8.85 -9.14
C ASP A 8 18.93 8.08 -9.70
N ALA A 9 20.16 8.60 -9.47
CA ALA A 9 21.34 7.77 -9.68
C ALA A 9 21.20 6.56 -8.73
N THR A 10 21.18 5.37 -9.29
CA THR A 10 21.26 4.08 -8.59
C THR A 10 22.56 4.01 -7.79
N GLU A 11 22.62 4.71 -6.67
CA GLU A 11 23.59 4.43 -5.63
C GLU A 11 23.16 3.11 -4.98
N THR A 12 23.81 2.05 -5.35
CA THR A 12 23.86 0.81 -4.56
C THR A 12 24.62 1.12 -3.28
N ASP A 13 23.93 1.73 -2.31
CA ASP A 13 24.45 1.96 -0.97
C ASP A 13 24.34 0.64 -0.19
N ASP A 14 25.16 -0.33 -0.58
CA ASP A 14 25.23 -1.70 0.00
C ASP A 14 25.92 -1.75 1.37
N ASP A 15 26.28 -0.59 1.94
CA ASP A 15 26.87 -0.53 3.29
C ASP A 15 25.78 -0.10 4.31
N ALA A 16 24.84 -1.02 4.58
CA ALA A 16 23.98 -0.93 5.76
C ALA A 16 24.82 -1.21 7.01
N GLY A 17 25.69 -0.27 7.35
CA GLY A 17 26.36 -0.27 8.65
C GLY A 17 25.31 -0.32 9.76
N GLY A 18 25.63 -1.03 10.88
CA GLY A 18 24.79 -0.96 12.07
C GLY A 18 24.69 0.49 12.60
N PRO A 19 23.86 0.73 13.63
CA PRO A 19 23.75 2.06 14.25
C PRO A 19 25.11 2.59 14.64
N ALA A 20 25.30 3.91 14.55
CA ALA A 20 26.51 4.55 15.02
C ALA A 20 26.71 4.31 16.53
N ALA A 21 27.97 4.31 17.00
CA ALA A 21 28.20 4.19 18.42
C ALA A 21 27.60 5.43 19.13
N VAL A 22 26.62 5.19 19.99
CA VAL A 22 25.99 6.25 20.79
C VAL A 22 26.99 6.84 21.75
N ASP A 23 27.12 8.16 21.80
CA ASP A 23 27.80 8.89 22.83
C ASP A 23 26.88 9.09 24.05
N ASP A 24 26.95 8.16 25.00
CA ASP A 24 26.06 8.14 26.17
C ASP A 24 26.23 9.39 27.06
N GLU A 25 27.41 9.94 27.19
CA GLU A 25 27.68 11.16 27.98
C GLU A 25 27.03 12.36 27.28
N ARG A 26 27.21 12.45 25.98
CA ARG A 26 26.57 13.50 25.14
C ARG A 26 25.04 13.39 25.14
N ALA A 27 24.51 12.20 25.06
CA ALA A 27 23.06 11.96 25.12
C ALA A 27 22.47 12.42 26.46
N ALA A 28 23.15 12.12 27.58
CA ALA A 28 22.72 12.59 28.91
C ALA A 28 22.81 14.11 29.05
N ASP A 29 23.86 14.76 28.56
CA ASP A 29 23.99 16.22 28.53
C ASP A 29 22.87 16.89 27.72
N LEU A 30 22.55 16.33 26.55
CA LEU A 30 21.47 16.84 25.71
C LEU A 30 20.11 16.69 26.37
N ALA A 31 19.83 15.55 27.02
CA ALA A 31 18.61 15.35 27.75
C ALA A 31 18.46 16.36 28.90
N ALA A 32 19.52 16.57 29.69
CA ALA A 32 19.53 17.58 30.76
C ALA A 32 19.31 19.01 30.25
N ALA A 33 19.91 19.36 29.09
CA ALA A 33 19.74 20.69 28.48
C ALA A 33 18.29 20.91 27.97
N VAL A 34 17.61 19.85 27.52
CA VAL A 34 16.18 19.92 27.14
C VAL A 34 15.31 20.10 28.40
N GLU A 35 15.56 19.36 29.46
CA GLU A 35 14.84 19.52 30.75
C GLU A 35 15.02 20.92 31.35
N ALA A 36 16.20 21.49 31.20
CA ALA A 36 16.47 22.87 31.63
C ALA A 36 15.83 23.92 30.71
N GLY A 37 15.23 23.54 29.59
CA GLY A 37 14.66 24.46 28.59
C GLY A 37 15.68 25.21 27.71
N GLU A 38 16.93 24.77 27.74
CA GLU A 38 18.04 25.37 26.97
C GLU A 38 18.04 24.91 25.52
N LYS A 39 17.53 23.70 25.25
CA LYS A 39 17.45 23.11 23.92
C LYS A 39 16.04 22.60 23.63
N ARG A 40 15.74 22.44 22.35
CA ARG A 40 14.44 21.91 21.86
C ARG A 40 14.61 20.46 21.48
N VAL A 41 13.69 19.61 21.91
CA VAL A 41 13.71 18.15 21.64
C VAL A 41 13.74 17.81 20.15
N HIS A 42 13.16 18.66 19.29
CA HIS A 42 13.12 18.47 17.84
C HIS A 42 14.32 19.04 17.07
N ALA A 43 15.33 19.53 17.76
CA ALA A 43 16.53 20.13 17.17
C ALA A 43 17.81 19.52 17.77
N LEU A 44 17.76 18.26 18.22
CA LEU A 44 18.90 17.60 18.83
C LEU A 44 19.94 17.17 17.79
N GLU A 45 19.54 16.93 16.56
CA GLU A 45 20.41 16.62 15.42
C GLU A 45 21.32 17.81 15.06
N ASP A 46 20.97 19.05 15.42
CA ASP A 46 21.86 20.21 15.28
C ASP A 46 23.08 20.15 16.24
N HIS A 47 23.07 19.21 17.19
CA HIS A 47 24.02 19.16 18.30
C HIS A 47 24.73 17.82 18.49
N ALA A 48 24.25 16.76 17.85
CA ALA A 48 24.83 15.41 17.88
C ALA A 48 24.40 14.65 16.64
N ASP A 49 25.05 13.51 16.39
CA ASP A 49 24.61 12.56 15.36
C ASP A 49 23.19 12.02 15.68
N PRO A 50 22.45 11.52 14.67
CA PRO A 50 21.06 11.08 14.82
C PRO A 50 20.87 9.95 15.85
N ASP A 51 21.82 9.01 15.98
CA ASP A 51 21.73 7.91 16.94
C ASP A 51 21.89 8.43 18.38
N THR A 52 22.82 9.35 18.63
CA THR A 52 22.99 10.03 19.93
C THR A 52 21.78 10.94 20.25
N ALA A 53 21.24 11.65 19.26
CA ALA A 53 20.02 12.44 19.44
C ALA A 53 18.81 11.57 19.80
N ALA A 54 18.65 10.41 19.15
CA ALA A 54 17.61 9.44 19.48
C ALA A 54 17.77 8.88 20.89
N ALA A 55 19.02 8.60 21.33
CA ALA A 55 19.31 8.15 22.69
C ALA A 55 18.96 9.23 23.74
N ALA A 56 19.28 10.50 23.48
CA ALA A 56 18.89 11.61 24.36
C ALA A 56 17.38 11.72 24.53
N ARG A 57 16.60 11.57 23.45
CA ARG A 57 15.13 11.55 23.51
C ARG A 57 14.61 10.34 24.28
N ARG A 58 15.24 9.15 24.16
CA ARG A 58 14.86 7.98 24.98
C ARG A 58 15.04 8.28 26.46
N LEU A 59 16.18 8.84 26.89
CA LEU A 59 16.44 9.22 28.28
C LEU A 59 15.35 10.16 28.83
N LEU A 60 14.92 11.16 28.05
CA LEU A 60 13.83 12.06 28.42
C LEU A 60 12.50 11.33 28.63
N VAL A 61 12.15 10.43 27.70
CA VAL A 61 10.90 9.66 27.77
C VAL A 61 10.94 8.67 28.94
N GLU A 62 12.08 8.00 29.17
CA GLU A 62 12.28 7.09 30.32
C GLU A 62 12.17 7.83 31.65
N ALA A 63 12.82 8.99 31.77
CA ALA A 63 12.75 9.81 32.98
C ALA A 63 11.32 10.28 33.29
N GLN A 64 10.55 10.65 32.29
CA GLN A 64 9.18 11.14 32.44
C GLN A 64 8.18 10.00 32.69
N SER A 65 8.31 8.88 31.96
CA SER A 65 7.32 7.80 31.96
C SER A 65 7.62 6.68 32.94
N GLY A 66 8.88 6.51 33.34
CA GLY A 66 9.37 5.35 34.07
C GLY A 66 9.45 4.07 33.24
N ALA A 67 9.31 4.15 31.90
CA ALA A 67 9.42 3.02 31.00
C ALA A 67 10.89 2.62 30.80
N ASP A 68 11.16 1.33 30.55
CA ASP A 68 12.42 0.83 30.02
C ASP A 68 12.30 0.72 28.49
N LEU A 69 13.08 1.50 27.76
CA LEU A 69 13.08 1.55 26.30
C LEU A 69 14.28 0.83 25.66
N ALA A 70 14.92 -0.07 26.36
CA ALA A 70 16.08 -0.81 25.84
C ALA A 70 15.77 -1.56 24.54
N SER A 71 14.60 -2.22 24.44
CA SER A 71 14.19 -2.91 23.20
C SER A 71 13.90 -1.93 22.06
N THR A 72 13.27 -0.78 22.35
CA THR A 72 13.02 0.27 21.36
C THR A 72 14.33 0.85 20.83
N GLY A 73 15.33 1.01 21.68
CA GLY A 73 16.65 1.51 21.32
C GLY A 73 17.55 0.50 20.61
N SER A 74 17.14 -0.77 20.52
CA SER A 74 17.91 -1.83 19.84
C SER A 74 17.43 -2.02 18.41
N TYR A 75 17.95 -1.24 17.48
CA TYR A 75 17.66 -1.34 16.05
C TYR A 75 18.91 -1.58 15.22
N GLY A 76 18.77 -2.08 14.01
CA GLY A 76 19.85 -2.66 13.21
C GLY A 76 20.41 -1.75 12.10
N PHE A 77 20.08 -0.44 12.07
CA PHE A 77 20.53 0.50 11.03
C PHE A 77 20.80 1.89 11.64
N PRO A 78 21.63 2.75 11.03
CA PRO A 78 21.84 4.11 11.51
C PRO A 78 20.55 4.94 11.51
N ALA A 79 20.28 5.72 12.57
CA ALA A 79 19.08 6.55 12.69
C ALA A 79 18.93 7.54 11.53
N GLU A 80 20.03 7.99 10.93
CA GLU A 80 20.07 8.83 9.73
C GLU A 80 19.25 8.24 8.57
N ARG A 81 19.23 6.91 8.43
CA ARG A 81 18.45 6.24 7.36
C ARG A 81 16.93 6.43 7.50
N ALA A 82 16.47 6.72 8.71
CA ALA A 82 15.05 6.94 8.99
C ALA A 82 14.65 8.43 9.00
N GLU A 83 15.59 9.38 8.99
CA GLU A 83 15.29 10.82 9.02
C GLU A 83 14.27 11.29 7.97
N PRO A 84 14.28 10.79 6.71
CA PRO A 84 13.29 11.17 5.73
C PRO A 84 11.86 10.68 6.05
N ASN A 85 11.72 9.74 6.98
CA ASN A 85 10.46 9.05 7.28
C ASN A 85 9.86 9.45 8.64
N ILE A 86 10.69 9.91 9.59
CA ILE A 86 10.24 10.18 10.97
C ILE A 86 11.07 11.30 11.60
N GLU A 87 10.39 12.25 12.24
CA GLU A 87 10.98 13.27 13.10
C GLU A 87 11.00 12.77 14.55
N ASN A 88 11.96 13.31 15.33
CA ASN A 88 12.08 12.99 16.77
C ASN A 88 12.20 11.49 17.06
N MET A 89 12.93 10.77 16.24
CA MET A 89 13.15 9.33 16.42
C MET A 89 13.64 9.02 17.84
N ILE A 90 13.09 7.98 18.44
CA ILE A 90 13.56 7.40 19.71
C ILE A 90 14.03 5.94 19.54
N GLY A 91 13.78 5.34 18.39
CA GLY A 91 14.10 3.95 18.06
C GLY A 91 13.04 3.36 17.14
N THR A 92 12.90 2.04 17.16
CA THR A 92 12.00 1.30 16.28
C THR A 92 11.02 0.40 17.03
N VAL A 93 9.84 0.21 16.44
CA VAL A 93 8.93 -0.87 16.82
C VAL A 93 9.26 -2.10 15.97
N GLN A 94 9.66 -3.20 16.61
CA GLN A 94 10.04 -4.42 15.91
C GLN A 94 8.83 -5.33 15.73
N ILE A 95 8.44 -5.54 14.49
CA ILE A 95 7.34 -6.43 14.11
C ILE A 95 7.96 -7.69 13.49
N PRO A 96 7.59 -8.90 13.94
CA PRO A 96 8.13 -10.13 13.35
C PRO A 96 7.86 -10.22 11.85
N LEU A 97 8.90 -10.53 11.08
CA LEU A 97 8.86 -10.77 9.65
C LEU A 97 8.98 -12.28 9.39
N GLY A 98 8.09 -12.82 8.58
CA GLY A 98 8.17 -14.18 8.09
C GLY A 98 7.92 -14.22 6.58
N VAL A 99 8.10 -15.39 5.97
CA VAL A 99 7.87 -15.62 4.55
C VAL A 99 6.88 -16.75 4.33
N VAL A 100 6.10 -16.65 3.27
CA VAL A 100 5.22 -17.71 2.79
C VAL A 100 5.57 -18.07 1.34
N GLY A 101 5.19 -19.25 0.90
CA GLY A 101 5.51 -19.74 -0.45
C GLY A 101 6.68 -20.73 -0.43
N PRO A 102 7.47 -20.88 -1.54
CA PRO A 102 7.29 -20.06 -2.74
C PRO A 102 5.94 -20.26 -3.38
N VAL A 103 5.42 -19.27 -4.08
CA VAL A 103 4.18 -19.34 -4.85
C VAL A 103 4.44 -19.00 -6.30
N ASP A 104 3.83 -19.78 -7.18
CA ASP A 104 3.95 -19.66 -8.63
C ASP A 104 2.99 -18.58 -9.13
N ILE A 105 3.54 -17.52 -9.72
CA ILE A 105 2.80 -16.35 -10.20
C ILE A 105 2.94 -16.25 -11.71
N ASN A 106 1.85 -16.44 -12.44
CA ASN A 106 1.77 -16.24 -13.88
C ASN A 106 1.30 -14.80 -14.14
N GLY A 107 2.15 -13.84 -13.80
CA GLY A 107 1.83 -12.42 -13.84
C GLY A 107 2.08 -11.77 -15.19
N GLY A 108 1.69 -10.50 -15.30
CA GLY A 108 2.05 -9.64 -16.42
C GLY A 108 3.42 -9.01 -16.26
N ALA A 109 3.73 -8.66 -15.03
CA ALA A 109 5.01 -8.07 -14.61
C ALA A 109 5.85 -9.04 -13.78
N LEU A 110 5.25 -10.00 -13.09
CA LEU A 110 5.90 -11.00 -12.25
C LEU A 110 5.52 -12.41 -12.72
N ASP A 111 6.35 -13.02 -13.57
CA ASP A 111 6.14 -14.36 -14.10
C ASP A 111 7.23 -15.31 -13.59
N ASP A 112 7.11 -15.72 -12.30
CA ASP A 112 8.10 -16.57 -11.63
C ASP A 112 7.58 -17.06 -10.25
N GLU A 113 8.29 -18.01 -9.64
CA GLU A 113 8.11 -18.44 -8.25
C GLU A 113 8.71 -17.40 -7.27
N ARG A 114 7.94 -16.97 -6.28
CA ARG A 114 8.41 -15.99 -5.27
C ARG A 114 8.02 -16.37 -3.84
N TYR A 115 8.91 -16.08 -2.91
CA TYR A 115 8.55 -15.96 -1.50
C TYR A 115 7.91 -14.60 -1.25
N LEU A 116 6.82 -14.59 -0.46
CA LEU A 116 6.13 -13.35 -0.08
C LEU A 116 6.49 -13.00 1.37
N PRO A 117 7.15 -11.86 1.62
CA PRO A 117 7.45 -11.39 2.97
C PRO A 117 6.21 -10.82 3.65
N LEU A 118 5.94 -11.24 4.89
CA LEU A 118 4.79 -10.81 5.69
C LEU A 118 5.27 -10.37 7.08
N ALA A 119 5.08 -9.10 7.42
CA ALA A 119 5.33 -8.57 8.77
C ALA A 119 4.00 -8.48 9.53
N THR A 120 3.87 -9.20 10.65
CA THR A 120 2.59 -9.25 11.38
C THR A 120 2.76 -9.65 12.83
N THR A 121 1.80 -9.24 13.65
CA THR A 121 1.60 -9.72 15.04
C THR A 121 0.44 -10.71 15.15
N GLU A 122 -0.26 -10.99 14.05
CA GLU A 122 -1.40 -11.92 14.04
C GLU A 122 -0.92 -13.37 13.93
N GLY A 123 -1.26 -14.18 14.93
CA GLY A 123 -0.99 -15.61 14.90
C GLY A 123 -1.76 -16.32 13.79
N ALA A 124 -1.14 -17.36 13.19
CA ALA A 124 -1.70 -18.20 12.13
C ALA A 124 -1.87 -17.56 10.75
N LEU A 125 -1.62 -16.24 10.55
CA LEU A 125 -1.72 -15.61 9.24
C LEU A 125 -0.79 -16.29 8.23
N LEU A 126 0.50 -16.41 8.56
CA LEU A 126 1.48 -17.04 7.67
C LEU A 126 1.11 -18.48 7.33
N ALA A 127 0.69 -19.26 8.34
CA ALA A 127 0.26 -20.66 8.12
C ALA A 127 -0.95 -20.73 7.18
N SER A 128 -1.89 -19.80 7.30
CA SER A 128 -3.07 -19.71 6.43
C SER A 128 -2.67 -19.36 5.00
N VAL A 129 -1.92 -18.28 4.80
CA VAL A 129 -1.48 -17.86 3.46
C VAL A 129 -0.60 -18.92 2.81
N ASN A 130 0.35 -19.51 3.55
CA ASN A 130 1.22 -20.57 3.04
C ASN A 130 0.46 -21.82 2.58
N ARG A 131 -0.63 -22.19 3.27
CA ARG A 131 -1.52 -23.26 2.81
C ARG A 131 -2.16 -22.92 1.47
N GLY A 132 -2.63 -21.68 1.29
CA GLY A 132 -3.16 -21.19 0.02
C GLY A 132 -2.11 -21.22 -1.09
N CYS A 133 -0.88 -20.75 -0.85
CA CYS A 133 0.23 -20.83 -1.79
C CYS A 133 0.49 -22.27 -2.25
N SER A 134 0.49 -23.23 -1.31
CA SER A 134 0.66 -24.66 -1.64
C SER A 134 -0.45 -25.21 -2.51
N VAL A 135 -1.68 -24.73 -2.38
CA VAL A 135 -2.82 -25.13 -3.22
C VAL A 135 -2.70 -24.49 -4.61
N ILE A 136 -2.36 -23.21 -4.68
CA ILE A 136 -2.13 -22.49 -5.93
C ILE A 136 -1.06 -23.19 -6.77
N ASN A 137 0.09 -23.56 -6.17
CA ASN A 137 1.15 -24.27 -6.89
C ASN A 137 0.70 -25.63 -7.44
N ARG A 138 -0.17 -26.34 -6.68
CA ARG A 138 -0.73 -27.61 -7.17
C ARG A 138 -1.73 -27.45 -8.30
N ALA A 139 -2.30 -26.28 -8.42
CA ALA A 139 -3.18 -25.89 -9.51
C ALA A 139 -2.42 -25.36 -10.75
N GLY A 140 -1.08 -25.22 -10.66
CA GLY A 140 -0.23 -24.73 -11.76
C GLY A 140 0.05 -23.23 -11.71
N GLY A 141 -0.08 -22.62 -10.52
CA GLY A 141 0.15 -21.19 -10.30
C GLY A 141 -1.12 -20.34 -10.33
N ALA A 142 -1.02 -19.10 -9.91
CA ALA A 142 -2.09 -18.10 -9.99
C ALA A 142 -1.82 -17.12 -11.12
N THR A 143 -2.85 -16.80 -11.89
CA THR A 143 -2.77 -15.69 -12.86
C THR A 143 -2.98 -14.37 -12.14
N ALA A 144 -2.14 -13.36 -12.41
CA ALA A 144 -2.32 -12.01 -11.89
C ALA A 144 -2.10 -10.96 -12.97
N ARG A 145 -2.92 -9.91 -12.98
CA ARG A 145 -2.81 -8.81 -13.96
C ARG A 145 -3.18 -7.48 -13.33
N VAL A 146 -2.30 -6.50 -13.50
CA VAL A 146 -2.65 -5.09 -13.28
C VAL A 146 -3.58 -4.66 -14.41
N THR A 147 -4.77 -4.22 -14.06
CA THR A 147 -5.82 -3.84 -15.02
C THR A 147 -5.90 -2.34 -15.24
N LYS A 148 -5.44 -1.56 -14.27
CA LYS A 148 -5.43 -0.09 -14.32
C LYS A 148 -4.33 0.44 -13.41
N SER A 149 -3.68 1.52 -13.84
CA SER A 149 -2.69 2.24 -13.03
C SER A 149 -2.98 3.74 -13.07
N GLY A 150 -2.85 4.40 -11.94
CA GLY A 150 -2.92 5.86 -11.86
C GLY A 150 -3.20 6.35 -10.45
N MET A 151 -2.28 7.14 -9.93
CA MET A 151 -2.42 7.81 -8.64
C MET A 151 -3.24 9.07 -8.78
N THR A 152 -4.06 9.43 -7.79
CA THR A 152 -4.99 10.54 -7.93
C THR A 152 -4.83 11.62 -6.88
N ARG A 153 -5.06 12.89 -7.33
CA ARG A 153 -5.24 14.06 -6.50
C ARG A 153 -6.49 14.81 -6.96
N ALA A 154 -7.30 15.32 -6.03
CA ALA A 154 -8.55 15.99 -6.38
C ALA A 154 -8.70 17.30 -5.62
N PRO A 155 -8.16 18.42 -6.16
CA PRO A 155 -8.42 19.75 -5.64
C PRO A 155 -9.90 20.13 -5.75
N VAL A 156 -10.33 21.03 -4.90
CA VAL A 156 -11.66 21.63 -4.92
C VAL A 156 -11.56 23.13 -5.18
N PHE A 157 -12.34 23.58 -6.16
CA PHE A 157 -12.51 24.98 -6.52
C PHE A 157 -13.88 25.48 -6.13
N ARG A 158 -13.96 26.74 -5.73
CA ARG A 158 -15.21 27.47 -5.56
C ARG A 158 -15.44 28.35 -6.77
N VAL A 159 -16.69 28.38 -7.24
CA VAL A 159 -17.22 29.25 -8.28
C VAL A 159 -18.43 30.01 -7.72
N ASP A 160 -18.92 31.05 -8.42
CA ASP A 160 -20.05 31.82 -7.93
C ASP A 160 -21.40 31.06 -8.07
N ASP A 161 -21.58 30.35 -9.18
CA ASP A 161 -22.82 29.60 -9.43
C ASP A 161 -22.57 28.33 -10.29
N VAL A 162 -23.64 27.60 -10.59
CA VAL A 162 -23.59 26.37 -11.38
C VAL A 162 -23.22 26.64 -12.84
N ALA A 163 -23.58 27.80 -13.41
CA ALA A 163 -23.21 28.14 -14.79
C ALA A 163 -21.73 28.34 -14.93
N GLU A 164 -21.10 29.03 -13.95
CA GLU A 164 -19.66 29.19 -13.88
C GLU A 164 -18.96 27.84 -13.63
N GLY A 165 -19.54 26.96 -12.80
CA GLY A 165 -19.04 25.61 -12.61
C GLY A 165 -19.03 24.77 -13.89
N LEU A 166 -20.06 24.89 -14.73
CA LEU A 166 -20.08 24.24 -16.04
C LEU A 166 -19.09 24.86 -17.02
N ALA A 167 -18.90 26.20 -16.98
CA ALA A 167 -17.88 26.84 -17.78
C ALA A 167 -16.45 26.37 -17.41
N LEU A 168 -16.17 26.16 -16.11
CA LEU A 168 -14.92 25.55 -15.68
C LEU A 168 -14.77 24.11 -16.21
N VAL A 169 -15.82 23.30 -16.19
CA VAL A 169 -15.80 21.94 -16.76
C VAL A 169 -15.46 21.95 -18.23
N GLU A 170 -16.07 22.86 -19.02
CA GLU A 170 -15.78 23.02 -20.44
C GLU A 170 -14.32 23.49 -20.64
N TRP A 171 -13.87 24.47 -19.86
CA TRP A 171 -12.49 24.96 -19.93
C TRP A 171 -11.48 23.82 -19.68
N VAL A 172 -11.70 22.98 -18.66
CA VAL A 172 -10.82 21.82 -18.34
C VAL A 172 -10.77 20.85 -19.53
N ARG A 173 -11.90 20.57 -20.17
CA ARG A 173 -11.97 19.67 -21.34
C ARG A 173 -11.21 20.22 -22.54
N ASP A 174 -11.32 21.54 -22.76
CA ASP A 174 -10.70 22.20 -23.91
C ASP A 174 -9.20 22.46 -23.71
N HIS A 175 -8.72 22.45 -22.46
CA HIS A 175 -7.34 22.81 -22.11
C HIS A 175 -6.56 21.67 -21.44
N GLY A 176 -6.92 20.42 -21.70
CA GLY A 176 -6.24 19.25 -21.16
C GLY A 176 -4.72 19.27 -21.40
N ASP A 177 -4.29 19.63 -22.61
CA ASP A 177 -2.87 19.73 -22.97
C ASP A 177 -2.11 20.81 -22.15
N LYS A 178 -2.78 21.94 -21.86
CA LYS A 178 -2.18 22.99 -21.01
C LYS A 178 -2.05 22.51 -19.56
N LEU A 179 -3.08 21.86 -19.05
CA LEU A 179 -3.05 21.27 -17.69
C LEU A 179 -1.96 20.23 -17.58
N LYS A 180 -1.82 19.38 -18.61
CA LYS A 180 -0.74 18.38 -18.69
C LYS A 180 0.63 19.07 -18.67
N ALA A 181 0.85 20.05 -19.55
CA ALA A 181 2.11 20.77 -19.61
C ALA A 181 2.45 21.48 -18.28
N ALA A 182 1.47 22.09 -17.61
CA ALA A 182 1.66 22.74 -16.32
C ALA A 182 2.04 21.72 -15.23
N ALA A 183 1.29 20.63 -15.10
CA ALA A 183 1.55 19.58 -14.12
C ALA A 183 2.93 18.94 -14.32
N GLU A 184 3.28 18.61 -15.55
CA GLU A 184 4.54 17.91 -15.90
C GLU A 184 5.76 18.82 -15.86
N SER A 185 5.58 20.15 -15.81
CA SER A 185 6.70 21.09 -15.65
C SER A 185 7.47 20.91 -14.34
N THR A 186 6.87 20.27 -13.35
CA THR A 186 7.43 20.10 -12.00
C THR A 186 8.09 18.74 -11.77
N THR A 187 7.98 17.81 -12.72
CA THR A 187 8.49 16.44 -12.56
C THR A 187 8.99 15.86 -13.88
N ASN A 188 10.03 15.01 -13.79
CA ASN A 188 10.53 14.25 -14.92
C ASN A 188 10.01 12.79 -14.90
N HIS A 189 9.26 12.38 -13.88
CA HIS A 189 8.88 10.98 -13.63
C HIS A 189 7.37 10.73 -13.61
N GLY A 190 6.56 11.78 -13.38
CA GLY A 190 5.10 11.69 -13.37
C GLY A 190 4.48 12.16 -14.68
N GLU A 191 3.47 11.44 -15.18
CA GLU A 191 2.73 11.80 -16.39
C GLU A 191 1.25 11.99 -16.06
N LEU A 192 0.68 13.16 -16.39
CA LEU A 192 -0.76 13.39 -16.25
C LEU A 192 -1.53 12.60 -17.32
N GLN A 193 -2.37 11.68 -16.89
CA GLN A 193 -3.19 10.84 -17.76
C GLN A 193 -4.56 11.44 -18.05
N ASP A 194 -5.23 11.99 -17.02
CA ASP A 194 -6.62 12.45 -17.11
C ASP A 194 -6.95 13.47 -16.01
N VAL A 195 -7.95 14.33 -16.29
CA VAL A 195 -8.57 15.23 -15.31
C VAL A 195 -10.10 15.11 -15.43
N THR A 196 -10.73 14.47 -14.46
CA THR A 196 -12.18 14.29 -14.44
C THR A 196 -12.83 15.32 -13.50
N PRO A 197 -13.66 16.25 -14.01
CA PRO A 197 -14.37 17.24 -13.21
C PRO A 197 -15.67 16.69 -12.62
N TYR A 198 -16.00 17.11 -11.39
CA TYR A 198 -17.24 16.83 -10.67
C TYR A 198 -17.81 18.12 -10.10
N VAL A 199 -19.08 18.41 -10.34
CA VAL A 199 -19.77 19.64 -9.88
C VAL A 199 -20.78 19.30 -8.79
N VAL A 200 -20.70 20.03 -7.66
CA VAL A 200 -21.66 19.95 -6.56
C VAL A 200 -22.00 21.37 -6.11
N GLY A 201 -23.13 21.91 -6.60
CA GLY A 201 -23.48 23.30 -6.37
C GLY A 201 -22.42 24.24 -6.95
N ASN A 202 -21.85 25.11 -6.12
CA ASN A 202 -20.76 26.01 -6.47
C ASN A 202 -19.35 25.46 -6.14
N ASN A 203 -19.23 24.14 -5.97
CA ASN A 203 -17.95 23.46 -5.78
C ASN A 203 -17.65 22.61 -7.02
N VAL A 204 -16.45 22.76 -7.55
CA VAL A 204 -15.93 21.96 -8.66
C VAL A 204 -14.71 21.21 -8.20
N TYR A 205 -14.78 19.89 -8.27
CA TYR A 205 -13.67 19.01 -7.95
C TYR A 205 -13.02 18.57 -9.25
N LEU A 206 -11.70 18.69 -9.35
CA LEU A 206 -10.94 18.22 -10.49
C LEU A 206 -10.13 17.00 -10.06
N ARG A 207 -10.54 15.80 -10.46
CA ARG A 207 -9.83 14.57 -10.11
C ARG A 207 -8.75 14.30 -11.15
N PHE A 208 -7.52 14.69 -10.84
CA PHE A 208 -6.32 14.42 -11.62
C PHE A 208 -5.88 12.96 -11.40
N ARG A 209 -5.47 12.30 -12.47
CA ARG A 209 -4.87 10.96 -12.48
C ARG A 209 -3.49 11.02 -13.12
N TYR A 210 -2.51 10.47 -12.43
CA TYR A 210 -1.11 10.46 -12.86
C TYR A 210 -0.56 9.05 -12.94
N ASP A 211 0.21 8.74 -13.97
CA ASP A 211 1.15 7.62 -13.97
C ASP A 211 2.38 8.03 -13.14
N THR A 212 2.67 7.31 -12.07
CA THR A 212 3.78 7.58 -11.14
C THR A 212 4.89 6.54 -11.25
N LYS A 213 4.84 5.69 -12.28
CA LYS A 213 5.79 4.61 -12.53
C LYS A 213 5.97 3.73 -11.27
N ASP A 214 7.20 3.54 -10.79
CA ASP A 214 7.50 2.70 -9.63
C ASP A 214 7.31 3.39 -8.27
N ALA A 215 7.02 4.69 -8.26
CA ALA A 215 6.71 5.41 -7.02
C ALA A 215 5.21 5.34 -6.69
N MET A 216 4.85 5.34 -5.41
CA MET A 216 3.47 5.65 -4.99
C MET A 216 3.11 7.09 -5.37
N GLY A 217 4.07 8.02 -5.27
CA GLY A 217 4.10 9.32 -5.94
C GLY A 217 3.26 10.44 -5.33
N MET A 218 2.72 10.29 -4.12
CA MET A 218 1.76 11.24 -3.52
C MET A 218 2.30 12.68 -3.41
N ASN A 219 3.55 12.86 -3.00
CA ASN A 219 4.17 14.18 -2.89
C ASN A 219 4.39 14.81 -4.27
N MET A 220 4.90 14.04 -5.22
CA MET A 220 5.12 14.47 -6.59
C MET A 220 3.83 14.95 -7.25
N ILE A 221 2.76 14.16 -7.21
CA ILE A 221 1.48 14.56 -7.82
C ILE A 221 0.81 15.71 -7.09
N THR A 222 1.08 15.92 -5.80
CA THR A 222 0.56 17.08 -5.06
C THR A 222 1.21 18.37 -5.57
N ILE A 223 2.52 18.36 -5.81
CA ILE A 223 3.25 19.50 -6.39
C ILE A 223 2.79 19.75 -7.83
N ALA A 224 2.71 18.70 -8.66
CA ALA A 224 2.23 18.78 -10.03
C ALA A 224 0.79 19.32 -10.13
N THR A 225 -0.09 18.84 -9.27
CA THR A 225 -1.48 19.33 -9.22
C THR A 225 -1.55 20.79 -8.77
N LYS A 226 -0.68 21.23 -7.86
CA LYS A 226 -0.64 22.64 -7.43
C LYS A 226 -0.35 23.57 -8.60
N GLU A 227 0.65 23.25 -9.41
CA GLU A 227 1.00 24.04 -10.60
C GLU A 227 -0.15 24.09 -11.61
N ALA A 228 -0.81 22.96 -11.87
CA ALA A 228 -2.00 22.92 -12.71
C ALA A 228 -3.17 23.76 -12.13
N CYS A 229 -3.34 23.79 -10.80
CA CYS A 229 -4.35 24.62 -10.14
C CYS A 229 -4.05 26.12 -10.29
N GLU A 230 -2.79 26.56 -10.24
CA GLU A 230 -2.39 27.94 -10.47
C GLU A 230 -2.74 28.40 -11.90
N LEU A 231 -2.60 27.51 -12.89
CA LEU A 231 -3.07 27.78 -14.26
C LEU A 231 -4.58 27.95 -14.32
N VAL A 232 -5.36 27.09 -13.63
CA VAL A 232 -6.83 27.20 -13.57
C VAL A 232 -7.25 28.55 -12.98
N GLU A 233 -6.67 28.99 -11.87
CA GLU A 233 -6.96 30.29 -11.26
C GLU A 233 -6.56 31.46 -12.14
N ALA A 234 -5.47 31.34 -12.92
CA ALA A 234 -5.01 32.40 -13.81
C ALA A 234 -5.88 32.58 -15.07
N GLU A 235 -6.47 31.52 -15.58
CA GLU A 235 -7.24 31.52 -16.84
C GLU A 235 -8.78 31.47 -16.63
N THR A 236 -9.26 31.31 -15.37
CA THR A 236 -10.69 31.23 -15.05
C THR A 236 -11.05 32.10 -13.85
N SER A 237 -12.34 32.20 -13.52
CA SER A 237 -12.83 32.89 -12.31
C SER A 237 -12.84 31.99 -11.06
N ALA A 238 -12.55 30.70 -11.22
CA ALA A 238 -12.57 29.74 -10.12
C ALA A 238 -11.44 30.01 -9.11
N SER A 239 -11.75 29.85 -7.82
CA SER A 239 -10.76 30.00 -6.74
C SER A 239 -10.46 28.66 -6.09
N LEU A 240 -9.20 28.29 -5.98
CA LEU A 240 -8.75 27.10 -5.29
C LEU A 240 -9.06 27.20 -3.77
N VAL A 241 -9.79 26.21 -3.24
CA VAL A 241 -10.08 26.11 -1.80
C VAL A 241 -9.07 25.20 -1.12
N ALA A 242 -8.80 24.05 -1.71
CA ALA A 242 -7.82 23.08 -1.19
C ALA A 242 -7.29 22.18 -2.29
N LEU A 243 -6.03 21.77 -2.19
CA LEU A 243 -5.41 20.78 -3.10
C LEU A 243 -5.96 19.37 -2.91
N SER A 244 -6.63 19.10 -1.77
CA SER A 244 -7.34 17.86 -1.53
C SER A 244 -8.77 18.16 -1.09
N GLY A 245 -9.73 17.99 -2.00
CA GLY A 245 -11.16 18.08 -1.73
C GLY A 245 -11.78 16.72 -1.35
N ASN A 246 -10.99 15.73 -1.00
CA ASN A 246 -11.39 14.35 -0.66
C ASN A 246 -12.07 13.54 -1.79
N LEU A 247 -12.15 14.04 -3.01
CA LEU A 247 -12.63 13.22 -4.13
C LEU A 247 -11.55 12.28 -4.69
N CYS A 248 -10.28 12.44 -4.27
CA CYS A 248 -9.23 11.42 -4.35
C CYS A 248 -9.38 10.33 -3.29
N THR A 249 -10.11 10.63 -2.21
CA THR A 249 -10.40 9.77 -1.05
C THR A 249 -9.17 9.15 -0.39
N ASP A 250 -8.08 9.91 -0.35
CA ASP A 250 -6.83 9.51 0.27
C ASP A 250 -7.03 9.01 1.71
N LYS A 251 -6.59 7.78 1.98
CA LYS A 251 -6.68 7.10 3.28
C LYS A 251 -8.12 6.96 3.83
N LYS A 252 -9.08 6.74 2.94
CA LYS A 252 -10.49 6.51 3.28
C LYS A 252 -11.11 5.46 2.39
N PRO A 253 -11.90 4.51 2.93
CA PRO A 253 -12.69 3.60 2.12
C PRO A 253 -13.79 4.39 1.40
N ALA A 254 -13.88 4.27 0.06
CA ALA A 254 -14.85 5.02 -0.72
C ALA A 254 -15.26 4.31 -2.01
N ALA A 255 -16.53 4.50 -2.40
CA ALA A 255 -17.10 3.89 -3.60
C ALA A 255 -16.36 4.30 -4.88
N ILE A 256 -15.93 5.56 -4.98
CA ILE A 256 -15.23 6.05 -6.18
C ILE A 256 -13.91 5.28 -6.42
N ASN A 257 -13.17 4.95 -5.36
CA ASN A 257 -11.95 4.19 -5.49
C ASN A 257 -12.21 2.70 -5.80
N ALA A 258 -13.34 2.14 -5.35
CA ALA A 258 -13.75 0.79 -5.72
C ALA A 258 -14.12 0.67 -7.22
N VAL A 259 -14.61 1.76 -7.84
CA VAL A 259 -15.04 1.79 -9.25
C VAL A 259 -13.94 2.31 -10.16
N GLU A 260 -13.39 3.48 -9.83
CA GLU A 260 -12.39 4.16 -10.67
C GLU A 260 -10.96 3.67 -10.42
N GLY A 261 -10.70 3.08 -9.28
CA GLY A 261 -9.37 2.71 -8.82
C GLY A 261 -8.54 3.93 -8.38
N ARG A 262 -7.48 3.65 -7.61
CA ARG A 262 -6.44 4.59 -7.19
C ARG A 262 -5.15 3.81 -6.95
N GLY A 263 -4.01 4.28 -7.46
CA GLY A 263 -2.79 3.47 -7.52
C GLY A 263 -2.94 2.35 -8.55
N ARG A 264 -2.71 1.09 -8.18
CA ARG A 264 -2.88 -0.08 -9.06
C ARG A 264 -4.20 -0.78 -8.77
N SER A 265 -4.95 -1.07 -9.84
CA SER A 265 -6.04 -2.04 -9.79
C SER A 265 -5.50 -3.37 -10.32
N VAL A 266 -5.62 -4.43 -9.54
CA VAL A 266 -5.06 -5.74 -9.87
C VAL A 266 -6.07 -6.83 -9.58
N THR A 267 -6.11 -7.85 -10.45
CA THR A 267 -6.91 -9.06 -10.23
C THR A 267 -6.00 -10.27 -10.30
N ALA A 268 -6.20 -11.19 -9.36
CA ALA A 268 -5.57 -12.52 -9.37
C ALA A 268 -6.63 -13.61 -9.31
N ASP A 269 -6.38 -14.72 -10.01
CA ASP A 269 -7.26 -15.87 -10.04
C ASP A 269 -6.52 -17.21 -10.10
N VAL A 270 -7.26 -18.28 -9.81
CA VAL A 270 -6.80 -19.66 -9.95
C VAL A 270 -7.99 -20.59 -10.16
N VAL A 271 -7.83 -21.60 -11.03
CA VAL A 271 -8.74 -22.76 -11.11
C VAL A 271 -8.09 -23.92 -10.35
N VAL A 272 -8.68 -24.30 -9.23
CA VAL A 272 -8.16 -25.39 -8.37
C VAL A 272 -8.91 -26.67 -8.70
N PRO A 273 -8.22 -27.73 -9.13
CA PRO A 273 -8.85 -29.03 -9.38
C PRO A 273 -9.61 -29.54 -8.15
N GLN A 274 -10.82 -30.13 -8.36
CA GLN A 274 -11.66 -30.64 -7.28
C GLN A 274 -10.89 -31.55 -6.33
N GLU A 275 -10.06 -32.45 -6.87
CA GLU A 275 -9.26 -33.39 -6.07
C GLU A 275 -8.24 -32.66 -5.16
N VAL A 276 -7.71 -31.50 -5.58
CA VAL A 276 -6.80 -30.68 -4.76
C VAL A 276 -7.59 -30.01 -3.63
N VAL A 277 -8.79 -29.50 -3.89
CA VAL A 277 -9.68 -28.91 -2.87
C VAL A 277 -9.99 -29.96 -1.81
N GLU A 278 -10.42 -31.17 -2.23
CA GLU A 278 -10.79 -32.25 -1.30
C GLU A 278 -9.60 -32.76 -0.47
N ASN A 279 -8.46 -33.04 -1.14
CA ASN A 279 -7.30 -33.64 -0.49
C ASN A 279 -6.46 -32.66 0.34
N LYS A 280 -6.43 -31.36 0.02
CA LYS A 280 -5.58 -30.38 0.69
C LYS A 280 -6.35 -29.42 1.57
N LEU A 281 -7.56 -29.08 1.18
CA LEU A 281 -8.39 -28.13 1.92
C LEU A 281 -9.47 -28.84 2.75
N HIS A 282 -9.67 -30.16 2.56
CA HIS A 282 -10.62 -30.99 3.30
C HIS A 282 -12.05 -30.41 3.25
N THR A 283 -12.46 -29.94 2.11
CA THR A 283 -13.77 -29.36 1.82
C THR A 283 -14.14 -29.64 0.35
N THR A 284 -15.20 -29.04 -0.17
CA THR A 284 -15.61 -29.18 -1.57
C THR A 284 -15.64 -27.82 -2.27
N PRO A 285 -15.51 -27.77 -3.62
CA PRO A 285 -15.72 -26.54 -4.40
C PRO A 285 -17.05 -25.85 -4.08
N ASP A 286 -18.16 -26.62 -4.00
CA ASP A 286 -19.49 -26.09 -3.68
C ASP A 286 -19.55 -25.42 -2.31
N ALA A 287 -18.91 -26.01 -1.29
CA ALA A 287 -18.90 -25.43 0.05
C ALA A 287 -18.14 -24.09 0.10
N ILE A 288 -17.02 -23.99 -0.61
CA ILE A 288 -16.26 -22.72 -0.72
C ILE A 288 -17.09 -21.66 -1.45
N ALA A 289 -17.70 -22.01 -2.59
CA ALA A 289 -18.53 -21.11 -3.40
C ALA A 289 -19.76 -20.62 -2.60
N GLU A 290 -20.42 -21.52 -1.86
CA GLU A 290 -21.56 -21.16 -1.01
C GLU A 290 -21.15 -20.21 0.12
N ILE A 291 -20.03 -20.48 0.80
CA ILE A 291 -19.53 -19.60 1.86
C ILE A 291 -19.16 -18.22 1.30
N ASN A 292 -18.47 -18.18 0.16
CA ASN A 292 -18.13 -16.91 -0.47
C ASN A 292 -19.39 -16.09 -0.79
N THR A 293 -20.39 -16.73 -1.38
CA THR A 293 -21.65 -16.07 -1.73
C THR A 293 -22.38 -15.54 -0.50
N ARG A 294 -22.54 -16.37 0.55
CA ARG A 294 -23.32 -15.97 1.73
C ARG A 294 -22.58 -15.02 2.64
N LYS A 295 -21.27 -15.26 2.89
CA LYS A 295 -20.43 -14.44 3.75
C LYS A 295 -19.93 -13.19 3.03
N ASN A 296 -19.11 -13.38 1.98
CA ASN A 296 -18.38 -12.27 1.37
C ASN A 296 -19.28 -11.38 0.52
N LEU A 297 -20.25 -11.93 -0.23
CA LEU A 297 -21.12 -11.13 -1.08
C LEU A 297 -22.35 -10.65 -0.33
N ILE A 298 -23.24 -11.54 0.09
CA ILE A 298 -24.52 -11.17 0.71
C ILE A 298 -24.31 -10.51 2.08
N GLY A 299 -23.44 -11.09 2.92
CA GLY A 299 -23.14 -10.57 4.25
C GLY A 299 -22.54 -9.19 4.20
N SER A 300 -21.54 -8.98 3.34
CA SER A 300 -20.89 -7.67 3.16
C SER A 300 -21.84 -6.63 2.57
N ALA A 301 -22.67 -7.01 1.57
CA ALA A 301 -23.68 -6.12 1.01
C ALA A 301 -24.70 -5.70 2.07
N LYS A 302 -25.17 -6.63 2.91
CA LYS A 302 -26.10 -6.32 4.01
C LYS A 302 -25.48 -5.42 5.07
N ALA A 303 -24.18 -5.57 5.34
CA ALA A 303 -23.44 -4.72 6.26
C ALA A 303 -23.12 -3.33 5.69
N GLY A 304 -23.25 -3.12 4.37
CA GLY A 304 -22.83 -1.88 3.71
C GLY A 304 -21.30 -1.75 3.61
N SER A 305 -20.59 -2.87 3.55
CA SER A 305 -19.14 -2.89 3.38
C SER A 305 -18.72 -2.43 1.99
N PHE A 306 -17.57 -1.76 1.88
CA PHE A 306 -16.91 -1.53 0.59
C PHE A 306 -16.01 -2.69 0.16
N GLY A 307 -15.61 -3.57 1.10
CA GLY A 307 -14.89 -4.80 0.83
C GLY A 307 -15.83 -6.00 0.85
N PHE A 308 -15.76 -6.85 -0.18
CA PHE A 308 -16.54 -8.07 -0.36
C PHE A 308 -15.61 -9.28 -0.34
N ASN A 309 -14.91 -9.46 0.77
CA ASN A 309 -13.85 -10.45 0.96
C ASN A 309 -13.86 -11.00 2.39
N ALA A 310 -13.03 -12.00 2.65
CA ALA A 310 -12.95 -12.64 3.97
C ALA A 310 -11.98 -11.91 4.91
N HIS A 311 -10.75 -11.60 4.43
CA HIS A 311 -9.72 -10.96 5.24
C HIS A 311 -8.56 -10.33 4.42
N VAL A 312 -8.83 -9.83 3.23
CA VAL A 312 -7.80 -9.20 2.35
C VAL A 312 -6.97 -8.15 3.09
N ALA A 313 -7.53 -7.45 4.08
CA ALA A 313 -6.78 -6.51 4.90
C ALA A 313 -5.56 -7.13 5.58
N ASN A 314 -5.60 -8.40 5.99
CA ASN A 314 -4.50 -9.05 6.68
C ASN A 314 -3.25 -9.24 5.80
N PRO A 315 -3.32 -9.90 4.63
CA PRO A 315 -2.15 -10.04 3.76
C PRO A 315 -1.69 -8.69 3.19
N VAL A 316 -2.60 -7.76 2.86
CA VAL A 316 -2.24 -6.42 2.40
C VAL A 316 -1.45 -5.67 3.47
N ALA A 317 -1.94 -5.61 4.71
CA ALA A 317 -1.24 -4.94 5.82
C ALA A 317 0.12 -5.58 6.10
N ALA A 318 0.19 -6.92 6.11
CA ALA A 318 1.43 -7.63 6.40
C ALA A 318 2.51 -7.38 5.31
N MET A 319 2.13 -7.32 4.04
CA MET A 319 3.05 -6.99 2.95
C MET A 319 3.39 -5.50 2.94
N PHE A 320 2.45 -4.61 3.27
CA PHE A 320 2.72 -3.17 3.36
C PHE A 320 3.76 -2.86 4.43
N LEU A 321 3.60 -3.42 5.63
CA LEU A 321 4.61 -3.29 6.71
C LEU A 321 5.96 -3.86 6.30
N ALA A 322 5.97 -5.03 5.65
CA ALA A 322 7.20 -5.70 5.23
C ALA A 322 7.95 -4.88 4.17
N THR A 323 7.25 -4.24 3.23
CA THR A 323 7.85 -3.58 2.05
C THR A 323 7.90 -2.06 2.13
N GLY A 324 7.58 -1.48 3.30
CA GLY A 324 7.66 -0.04 3.54
C GLY A 324 6.64 0.80 2.78
N GLN A 325 5.44 0.24 2.57
CA GLN A 325 4.32 0.98 2.01
C GLN A 325 3.66 1.86 3.08
N ASP A 326 2.85 2.83 2.67
CA ASP A 326 2.05 3.65 3.59
C ASP A 326 0.94 2.79 4.22
N GLU A 327 1.08 2.45 5.49
CA GLU A 327 0.17 1.55 6.22
C GLU A 327 -1.27 2.07 6.26
N ALA A 328 -1.47 3.40 6.23
CA ALA A 328 -2.81 3.98 6.21
C ALA A 328 -3.58 3.68 4.92
N GLN A 329 -2.90 3.33 3.84
CA GLN A 329 -3.53 2.96 2.57
C GLN A 329 -4.13 1.55 2.58
N VAL A 330 -3.91 0.75 3.62
CA VAL A 330 -4.59 -0.54 3.82
C VAL A 330 -6.11 -0.40 3.79
N VAL A 331 -6.65 0.74 4.23
CA VAL A 331 -8.11 0.99 4.21
C VAL A 331 -8.68 1.06 2.79
N GLU A 332 -7.87 1.43 1.79
CA GLU A 332 -8.25 1.43 0.38
C GLU A 332 -7.89 0.08 -0.27
N GLY A 333 -6.69 -0.45 -0.02
CA GLY A 333 -6.23 -1.73 -0.53
C GLY A 333 -7.09 -2.92 -0.12
N ALA A 334 -7.74 -2.85 1.06
CA ALA A 334 -8.67 -3.87 1.53
C ALA A 334 -10.07 -3.81 0.89
N ASN A 335 -10.38 -2.79 0.07
CA ASN A 335 -11.62 -2.70 -0.70
C ASN A 335 -11.57 -3.64 -1.91
N ALA A 336 -11.54 -4.93 -1.64
CA ALA A 336 -11.41 -5.99 -2.63
C ALA A 336 -12.70 -6.82 -2.72
N ILE A 337 -12.86 -7.47 -3.87
CA ILE A 337 -13.96 -8.41 -4.11
C ILE A 337 -13.35 -9.80 -4.35
N THR A 338 -13.78 -10.77 -3.55
CA THR A 338 -13.46 -12.20 -3.74
C THR A 338 -14.64 -12.90 -4.41
N THR A 339 -14.39 -13.59 -5.53
CA THR A 339 -15.38 -14.44 -6.18
C THR A 339 -14.96 -15.92 -6.05
N ALA A 340 -15.94 -16.82 -5.98
CA ALA A 340 -15.72 -18.25 -6.00
C ALA A 340 -16.90 -18.92 -6.66
N GLU A 341 -16.63 -19.80 -7.62
CA GLU A 341 -17.66 -20.57 -8.33
C GLU A 341 -17.15 -21.96 -8.73
N VAL A 342 -18.06 -22.87 -8.94
CA VAL A 342 -17.73 -24.21 -9.44
C VAL A 342 -17.81 -24.17 -10.96
N THR A 343 -16.74 -24.64 -11.62
CA THR A 343 -16.69 -24.72 -13.10
C THR A 343 -17.55 -25.88 -13.62
N ASP A 344 -17.82 -25.90 -14.92
CA ASP A 344 -18.57 -26.99 -15.56
C ASP A 344 -17.91 -28.38 -15.36
N ASP A 345 -16.58 -28.40 -15.18
CA ASP A 345 -15.80 -29.62 -14.93
C ASP A 345 -15.78 -30.03 -13.45
N GLY A 346 -16.38 -29.23 -12.55
CA GLY A 346 -16.44 -29.46 -11.11
C GLY A 346 -15.28 -28.89 -10.31
N ASP A 347 -14.34 -28.20 -10.96
CA ASP A 347 -13.21 -27.52 -10.33
C ASP A 347 -13.65 -26.22 -9.67
N LEU A 348 -12.81 -25.68 -8.79
CA LEU A 348 -13.06 -24.42 -8.10
C LEU A 348 -12.34 -23.25 -8.77
N TYR A 349 -13.06 -22.34 -9.38
CA TYR A 349 -12.52 -21.01 -9.74
C TYR A 349 -12.60 -20.06 -8.54
N VAL A 350 -11.51 -19.41 -8.21
CA VAL A 350 -11.46 -18.34 -7.19
C VAL A 350 -10.67 -17.15 -7.72
N SER A 351 -11.19 -15.95 -7.49
CA SER A 351 -10.47 -14.73 -7.80
C SER A 351 -10.53 -13.70 -6.67
N VAL A 352 -9.57 -12.79 -6.65
CA VAL A 352 -9.58 -11.58 -5.85
C VAL A 352 -9.27 -10.38 -6.73
N SER A 353 -10.09 -9.33 -6.67
CA SER A 353 -9.88 -8.05 -7.37
C SER A 353 -9.69 -6.94 -6.35
N LEU A 354 -8.49 -6.34 -6.34
CA LEU A 354 -8.14 -5.19 -5.53
C LEU A 354 -8.21 -3.95 -6.42
N ALA A 355 -9.12 -3.05 -6.10
CA ALA A 355 -9.37 -1.87 -6.93
C ALA A 355 -8.32 -0.76 -6.72
N SER A 356 -7.69 -0.71 -5.55
CA SER A 356 -6.86 0.43 -5.14
C SER A 356 -5.69 -0.02 -4.27
N LEU A 357 -4.53 -0.19 -4.88
CA LEU A 357 -3.26 -0.40 -4.20
C LEU A 357 -2.36 0.82 -4.46
N GLU A 358 -2.22 1.66 -3.47
CA GLU A 358 -1.32 2.81 -3.48
C GLU A 358 0.06 2.38 -3.00
N ILE A 359 0.84 1.80 -3.90
CA ILE A 359 2.13 1.17 -3.62
C ILE A 359 3.24 1.71 -4.54
N GLY A 360 4.47 1.48 -4.12
CA GLY A 360 5.67 1.75 -4.91
C GLY A 360 6.85 0.93 -4.43
N THR A 361 7.87 0.86 -5.27
CA THR A 361 9.13 0.17 -5.01
C THR A 361 10.31 1.14 -4.89
N VAL A 362 10.02 2.45 -5.07
CA VAL A 362 10.98 3.55 -4.90
C VAL A 362 10.41 4.62 -3.98
N GLY A 363 11.28 5.29 -3.23
CA GLY A 363 10.93 6.40 -2.35
C GLY A 363 10.26 6.00 -1.04
N GLY A 364 10.06 6.96 -0.14
CA GLY A 364 9.41 6.76 1.15
C GLY A 364 10.02 5.63 1.99
N GLY A 365 9.17 4.85 2.63
CA GLY A 365 9.56 3.74 3.51
C GLY A 365 10.31 2.59 2.82
N THR A 366 10.26 2.50 1.47
CA THR A 366 10.97 1.47 0.71
C THR A 366 12.50 1.58 0.82
N LYS A 367 13.01 2.74 1.29
CA LYS A 367 14.43 2.99 1.52
C LYS A 367 14.90 2.57 2.91
N LEU A 368 14.01 2.23 3.83
CA LEU A 368 14.40 1.67 5.13
C LEU A 368 15.07 0.31 4.91
N PRO A 369 16.18 0.01 5.60
CA PRO A 369 16.99 -1.17 5.29
C PRO A 369 16.23 -2.49 5.27
N THR A 370 15.44 -2.79 6.30
CA THR A 370 14.69 -4.06 6.39
C THR A 370 13.55 -4.15 5.36
N GLN A 371 12.93 -3.03 5.01
CA GLN A 371 11.90 -2.94 3.97
C GLN A 371 12.50 -3.11 2.57
N SER A 372 13.68 -2.55 2.37
CA SER A 372 14.48 -2.73 1.15
C SER A 372 14.84 -4.20 0.94
N GLU A 373 15.32 -4.90 1.99
CA GLU A 373 15.61 -6.33 1.96
C GLU A 373 14.35 -7.17 1.65
N ALA A 374 13.20 -6.78 2.16
CA ALA A 374 11.94 -7.47 1.84
C ALA A 374 11.53 -7.29 0.37
N LEU A 375 11.78 -6.12 -0.24
CA LEU A 375 11.61 -5.91 -1.67
C LEU A 375 12.61 -6.74 -2.49
N ASP A 376 13.84 -6.96 -1.99
CA ASP A 376 14.81 -7.87 -2.61
C ASP A 376 14.35 -9.33 -2.58
N ILE A 377 13.69 -9.79 -1.50
CA ILE A 377 13.07 -11.14 -1.45
C ILE A 377 12.06 -11.31 -2.59
N LEU A 378 11.29 -10.28 -2.91
CA LEU A 378 10.36 -10.28 -4.04
C LEU A 378 11.03 -10.08 -5.40
N GLY A 379 12.27 -9.57 -5.43
CA GLY A 379 12.99 -9.23 -6.65
C GLY A 379 12.46 -7.95 -7.33
N VAL A 380 11.87 -7.02 -6.55
CA VAL A 380 11.20 -5.82 -7.09
C VAL A 380 11.74 -4.51 -6.48
N ARG A 381 12.92 -4.54 -5.85
CA ARG A 381 13.54 -3.35 -5.26
C ARG A 381 13.89 -2.32 -6.33
N GLY A 382 13.60 -1.06 -6.08
CA GLY A 382 13.99 0.06 -6.95
C GLY A 382 13.09 0.22 -8.18
N GLY A 383 13.59 0.95 -9.18
CA GLY A 383 12.88 1.17 -10.44
C GLY A 383 12.93 -0.06 -11.35
N GLY A 384 11.82 -0.33 -12.03
CA GLY A 384 11.71 -1.42 -13.00
C GLY A 384 12.17 -1.04 -14.40
N ASP A 385 12.39 -2.05 -15.25
CA ASP A 385 12.61 -1.89 -16.69
C ASP A 385 11.64 -2.81 -17.45
N PRO A 386 10.62 -2.25 -18.09
CA PRO A 386 10.30 -0.81 -18.24
C PRO A 386 9.88 -0.14 -16.93
N ALA A 387 10.01 1.19 -16.84
CA ALA A 387 9.60 1.96 -15.66
C ALA A 387 8.14 1.69 -15.26
N GLY A 388 7.89 1.40 -14.00
CA GLY A 388 6.60 1.00 -13.44
C GLY A 388 6.44 -0.51 -13.27
N SER A 389 7.29 -1.34 -13.91
CA SER A 389 7.15 -2.81 -13.88
C SER A 389 7.38 -3.41 -12.50
N ASN A 390 8.27 -2.84 -11.67
CA ASN A 390 8.50 -3.34 -10.31
C ASN A 390 7.30 -3.09 -9.40
N ALA A 391 6.66 -1.92 -9.51
CA ALA A 391 5.45 -1.64 -8.74
C ALA A 391 4.25 -2.48 -9.24
N ASP A 392 4.18 -2.77 -10.54
CA ASP A 392 3.17 -3.70 -11.07
C ASP A 392 3.42 -5.13 -10.57
N ALA A 393 4.68 -5.58 -10.55
CA ALA A 393 5.06 -6.88 -9.98
C ALA A 393 4.74 -6.98 -8.48
N LEU A 394 4.98 -5.91 -7.71
CA LEU A 394 4.57 -5.85 -6.30
C LEU A 394 3.04 -5.94 -6.15
N ALA A 395 2.27 -5.27 -7.01
CA ALA A 395 0.81 -5.37 -7.00
C ALA A 395 0.33 -6.81 -7.27
N GLU A 396 0.93 -7.49 -8.23
CA GLU A 396 0.62 -8.88 -8.57
C GLU A 396 0.97 -9.83 -7.42
N ALA A 397 2.12 -9.64 -6.76
CA ALA A 397 2.51 -10.39 -5.56
C ALA A 397 1.51 -10.21 -4.40
N ILE A 398 1.08 -8.96 -4.14
CA ILE A 398 0.07 -8.66 -3.11
C ILE A 398 -1.27 -9.32 -3.44
N ALA A 399 -1.69 -9.27 -4.70
CA ALA A 399 -2.94 -9.90 -5.13
C ALA A 399 -2.91 -11.43 -4.97
N VAL A 400 -1.81 -12.07 -5.35
CA VAL A 400 -1.66 -13.54 -5.18
C VAL A 400 -1.57 -13.93 -3.70
N GLY A 401 -0.85 -13.16 -2.87
CA GLY A 401 -0.84 -13.36 -1.42
C GLY A 401 -2.23 -13.22 -0.79
N SER A 402 -3.02 -12.26 -1.26
CA SER A 402 -4.41 -12.05 -0.85
C SER A 402 -5.30 -13.20 -1.31
N LEU A 403 -5.17 -13.66 -2.56
CA LEU A 403 -5.89 -14.81 -3.10
C LEU A 403 -5.60 -16.08 -2.29
N ALA A 404 -4.34 -16.33 -1.96
CA ALA A 404 -3.93 -17.46 -1.13
C ALA A 404 -4.56 -17.43 0.27
N GLY A 405 -4.60 -16.24 0.89
CA GLY A 405 -5.26 -16.02 2.18
C GLY A 405 -6.77 -16.28 2.12
N GLU A 406 -7.44 -15.70 1.12
CA GLU A 406 -8.90 -15.85 0.89
C GLU A 406 -9.28 -17.31 0.68
N LEU A 407 -8.60 -18.00 -0.25
CA LEU A 407 -8.83 -19.41 -0.54
C LEU A 407 -8.68 -20.28 0.73
N SER A 408 -7.62 -20.04 1.48
CA SER A 408 -7.32 -20.76 2.71
C SER A 408 -8.38 -20.55 3.80
N LEU A 409 -8.84 -19.30 4.01
CA LEU A 409 -9.84 -19.02 5.03
C LEU A 409 -11.23 -19.54 4.65
N LEU A 410 -11.65 -19.36 3.40
CA LEU A 410 -12.93 -19.89 2.91
C LEU A 410 -12.98 -21.42 3.06
N ALA A 411 -11.88 -22.10 2.72
CA ALA A 411 -11.77 -23.55 2.90
C ALA A 411 -11.84 -23.97 4.37
N ALA A 412 -11.17 -23.26 5.27
CA ALA A 412 -11.22 -23.53 6.71
C ALA A 412 -12.63 -23.39 7.30
N LEU A 413 -13.41 -22.44 6.79
CA LEU A 413 -14.82 -22.29 7.15
C LEU A 413 -15.67 -23.45 6.58
N GLY A 414 -15.40 -23.88 5.33
CA GLY A 414 -16.07 -24.99 4.67
C GLY A 414 -15.82 -26.34 5.34
N SER A 415 -14.60 -26.61 5.77
CA SER A 415 -14.24 -27.87 6.42
C SER A 415 -14.94 -28.06 7.77
N ARG A 416 -15.24 -27.01 8.51
CA ARG A 416 -16.02 -27.06 9.76
C ARG A 416 -17.45 -27.55 9.52
N HIS A 417 -18.07 -27.15 8.42
CA HIS A 417 -19.41 -27.63 8.05
C HIS A 417 -19.41 -29.09 7.66
N LEU A 418 -18.37 -29.60 6.99
CA LEU A 418 -18.23 -31.02 6.67
C LEU A 418 -18.06 -31.90 7.93
N SER A 419 -17.21 -31.46 8.87
CA SER A 419 -16.98 -32.19 10.13
C SER A 419 -18.28 -32.33 10.94
N SER A 420 -19.08 -31.26 11.06
CA SER A 420 -20.35 -31.30 11.79
C SER A 420 -21.42 -32.16 11.08
N ALA A 421 -21.43 -32.18 9.75
CA ALA A 421 -22.32 -33.05 8.98
C ALA A 421 -21.96 -34.53 9.15
N HIS A 422 -20.66 -34.86 9.13
CA HIS A 422 -20.20 -36.24 9.38
C HIS A 422 -20.49 -36.72 10.81
N GLU A 423 -20.34 -35.85 11.82
CA GLU A 423 -20.69 -36.15 13.20
C GLU A 423 -22.21 -36.35 13.38
N SER A 424 -23.04 -35.63 12.61
CA SER A 424 -24.51 -35.78 12.66
C SER A 424 -25.04 -36.99 11.91
N LEU A 425 -24.32 -37.44 10.86
CA LEU A 425 -24.71 -38.62 10.05
C LEU A 425 -24.08 -39.92 10.56
N GLY A 426 -23.10 -39.81 11.44
CA GLY A 426 -22.40 -40.99 12.02
C GLY A 426 -22.97 -41.52 13.34
N ARG A 427 -24.18 -41.12 13.70
CA ARG A 427 -24.91 -41.68 14.88
C ARG A 427 -25.99 -42.64 14.48
#